data_302663fd48423ea4da2f3ab309b6ef94
#
_entry.id   302663fd48423ea4da2f3ab309b6ef94
#
_cell.length_a   1.000
_cell.length_b   1.000
_cell.length_c   1.000
_cell.angle_alpha   90.00
_cell.angle_beta   90.00
_cell.angle_gamma   90.00
#
_symmetry.space_group_name_H-M   'P 1'
#
loop_
_entity.id
_entity.type
_entity.pdbx_description
1 polymer ?
#
loop_
_entity_poly.entity_id
_entity_poly.type
_entity_poly.pdbx_seq_one_letter_code
_entity_poly.pdbx_strand_id
1 'polypeptide(L)'
;MNVVVYGDFNCLLCYLASQRADHLAGTGAAGIEWRAVERGAASARWEQEVAEAEALALPGERLPTAPPPTLSSTAAAVAAYAEAITDGIQDELRHRLFDAIWVRRQNLSSAYDVRRVVTAITWPAPPIYFHLASPDLPPPLLHDPDPVRIVRRSGGTVTPDGGPLTSTGYRRCRDWQEQWLELPRQVTPAVIGPDGTVHVGADGLRCLAAIMATAGALPGRERVVQPGPALG
;
A
#
# COMPACT_ATOMS: atom_id res chain seq x y z
N MET A 1 -4.98 9.10 17.79
CA MET A 1 -6.19 9.11 16.94
C MET A 1 -6.07 7.92 16.00
N ASN A 2 -7.09 7.10 15.85
CA ASN A 2 -7.03 5.90 15.01
C ASN A 2 -7.97 6.06 13.82
N VAL A 3 -7.49 5.73 12.62
CA VAL A 3 -8.22 5.85 11.35
C VAL A 3 -8.13 4.51 10.64
N VAL A 4 -9.25 3.98 10.16
CA VAL A 4 -9.28 2.74 9.38
C VAL A 4 -9.47 3.07 7.91
N VAL A 5 -8.64 2.50 7.03
CA VAL A 5 -8.73 2.70 5.58
C VAL A 5 -8.90 1.35 4.90
N TYR A 6 -10.03 1.16 4.23
CA TYR A 6 -10.21 0.04 3.29
C TYR A 6 -9.77 0.47 1.90
N GLY A 7 -8.82 -0.25 1.32
CA GLY A 7 -8.25 0.10 0.02
C GLY A 7 -7.92 -1.10 -0.84
N ASP A 8 -8.07 -0.92 -2.16
CA ASP A 8 -7.67 -1.88 -3.18
C ASP A 8 -6.42 -1.37 -3.90
N PHE A 9 -5.48 -2.26 -4.17
CA PHE A 9 -4.24 -1.93 -4.88
C PHE A 9 -4.50 -1.49 -6.34
N ASN A 10 -5.62 -1.89 -6.93
CA ASN A 10 -6.06 -1.49 -8.27
C ASN A 10 -6.98 -0.26 -8.25
N CYS A 11 -6.78 0.67 -7.33
CA CYS A 11 -7.57 1.88 -7.19
C CYS A 11 -6.66 3.11 -7.12
N LEU A 12 -6.79 4.04 -8.08
CA LEU A 12 -5.96 5.25 -8.13
C LEU A 12 -6.16 6.14 -6.89
N LEU A 13 -7.40 6.31 -6.43
CA LEU A 13 -7.65 7.07 -5.21
C LEU A 13 -7.06 6.38 -3.97
N CYS A 14 -6.98 5.04 -3.97
CA CYS A 14 -6.28 4.30 -2.90
C CYS A 14 -4.77 4.50 -2.95
N TYR A 15 -4.18 4.71 -4.13
CA TYR A 15 -2.78 5.08 -4.24
C TYR A 15 -2.50 6.44 -3.59
N LEU A 16 -3.35 7.45 -3.79
CA LEU A 16 -3.26 8.72 -3.07
C LEU A 16 -3.50 8.55 -1.56
N ALA A 17 -4.52 7.76 -1.18
CA ALA A 17 -4.79 7.46 0.22
C ALA A 17 -3.58 6.80 0.92
N SER A 18 -2.86 5.91 0.22
CA SER A 18 -1.64 5.29 0.73
C SER A 18 -0.53 6.31 0.99
N GLN A 19 -0.32 7.28 0.09
CA GLN A 19 0.67 8.35 0.29
C GLN A 19 0.32 9.21 1.52
N ARG A 20 -0.98 9.52 1.72
CA ARG A 20 -1.46 10.24 2.90
C ARG A 20 -1.29 9.43 4.18
N ALA A 21 -1.55 8.13 4.11
CA ALA A 21 -1.33 7.22 5.24
C ALA A 21 0.14 7.18 5.66
N ASP A 22 1.06 7.09 4.69
CA ASP A 22 2.51 7.12 4.94
C ASP A 22 2.93 8.45 5.59
N HIS A 23 2.38 9.56 5.12
CA HIS A 23 2.67 10.88 5.66
C HIS A 23 2.15 11.04 7.11
N LEU A 24 0.92 10.60 7.37
CA LEU A 24 0.33 10.64 8.72
C LEU A 24 1.09 9.76 9.71
N ALA A 25 1.52 8.56 9.28
CA ALA A 25 2.33 7.67 10.09
C ALA A 25 3.72 8.27 10.37
N GLY A 26 4.37 8.84 9.36
CA GLY A 26 5.69 9.47 9.48
C GLY A 26 5.72 10.69 10.40
N THR A 27 4.62 11.42 10.51
CA THR A 27 4.49 12.56 11.43
C THR A 27 3.98 12.18 12.80
N GLY A 28 3.56 10.93 13.02
CA GLY A 28 2.93 10.48 14.27
C GLY A 28 1.56 11.10 14.55
N ALA A 29 0.97 11.75 13.56
CA ALA A 29 -0.28 12.51 13.70
C ALA A 29 -1.50 11.61 13.94
N ALA A 30 -1.52 10.43 13.32
CA ALA A 30 -2.58 9.45 13.49
C ALA A 30 -2.04 8.03 13.28
N GLY A 31 -2.58 7.07 14.02
CA GLY A 31 -2.43 5.65 13.70
C GLY A 31 -3.34 5.29 12.53
N ILE A 32 -2.77 4.75 11.48
CA ILE A 32 -3.53 4.29 10.31
C ILE A 32 -3.58 2.77 10.33
N GLU A 33 -4.78 2.21 10.38
CA GLU A 33 -5.02 0.79 10.15
C GLU A 33 -5.49 0.61 8.71
N TRP A 34 -4.60 0.12 7.86
CA TRP A 34 -4.96 -0.20 6.48
C TRP A 34 -5.51 -1.62 6.39
N ARG A 35 -6.66 -1.77 5.74
CA ARG A 35 -7.33 -3.05 5.46
C ARG A 35 -7.42 -3.22 3.95
N ALA A 36 -6.63 -4.12 3.42
CA ALA A 36 -6.64 -4.38 1.99
C ALA A 36 -7.86 -5.23 1.62
N VAL A 37 -8.59 -4.79 0.60
CA VAL A 37 -9.77 -5.48 0.07
C VAL A 37 -9.67 -5.58 -1.45
N GLU A 38 -10.33 -6.54 -2.04
CA GLU A 38 -10.48 -6.63 -3.47
C GLU A 38 -11.86 -6.10 -3.87
N ARG A 39 -11.88 -4.96 -4.55
CA ARG A 39 -13.07 -4.49 -5.25
C ARG A 39 -13.14 -5.22 -6.60
N GLY A 40 -14.24 -5.73 -7.05
CA GLY A 40 -14.35 -6.33 -8.39
C GLY A 40 -13.67 -5.49 -9.49
N ALA A 41 -13.64 -5.98 -10.71
CA ALA A 41 -12.92 -5.39 -11.83
C ALA A 41 -13.11 -3.86 -11.92
N ALA A 42 -12.01 -3.12 -12.01
CA ALA A 42 -12.03 -1.68 -12.21
C ALA A 42 -12.79 -1.35 -13.49
N SER A 43 -13.72 -0.40 -13.43
CA SER A 43 -14.37 0.12 -14.63
C SER A 43 -13.33 0.85 -15.49
N ALA A 44 -13.37 0.64 -16.79
CA ALA A 44 -12.41 1.17 -17.77
C ALA A 44 -12.56 2.69 -18.00
N ARG A 45 -12.46 3.51 -16.97
CA ARG A 45 -12.60 4.98 -17.06
C ARG A 45 -11.35 5.70 -16.57
N TRP A 46 -10.21 5.31 -17.09
CA TRP A 46 -8.91 5.90 -16.72
C TRP A 46 -8.91 7.42 -16.70
N GLU A 47 -9.39 8.06 -17.75
CA GLU A 47 -9.41 9.52 -17.87
C GLU A 47 -10.22 10.19 -16.77
N GLN A 48 -11.35 9.61 -16.41
CA GLN A 48 -12.20 10.12 -15.33
C GLN A 48 -11.54 9.93 -13.96
N GLU A 49 -10.93 8.76 -13.71
CA GLU A 49 -10.23 8.47 -12.45
C GLU A 49 -9.01 9.39 -12.27
N VAL A 50 -8.27 9.67 -13.34
CA VAL A 50 -7.14 10.61 -13.32
C VAL A 50 -7.61 12.03 -13.05
N ALA A 51 -8.64 12.51 -13.75
CA ALA A 51 -9.16 13.85 -13.53
C ALA A 51 -9.66 14.06 -12.09
N GLU A 52 -10.32 13.02 -11.54
CA GLU A 52 -10.74 13.04 -10.13
C GLU A 52 -9.54 13.06 -9.17
N ALA A 53 -8.53 12.24 -9.44
CA ALA A 53 -7.32 12.17 -8.64
C ALA A 53 -6.51 13.48 -8.70
N GLU A 54 -6.37 14.09 -9.88
CA GLU A 54 -5.72 15.40 -10.07
C GLU A 54 -6.42 16.51 -9.28
N ALA A 55 -7.76 16.51 -9.28
CA ALA A 55 -8.54 17.49 -8.53
C ALA A 55 -8.41 17.34 -7.00
N LEU A 56 -7.98 16.17 -6.53
CA LEU A 56 -7.87 15.83 -5.11
C LEU A 56 -6.43 15.77 -4.61
N ALA A 57 -5.46 15.75 -5.52
CA ALA A 57 -4.05 15.63 -5.18
C ALA A 57 -3.56 16.82 -4.35
N LEU A 58 -2.77 16.53 -3.32
CA LEU A 58 -2.09 17.53 -2.51
C LEU A 58 -0.69 17.82 -3.07
N PRO A 59 -0.11 18.99 -2.78
CA PRO A 59 1.27 19.30 -3.16
C PRO A 59 2.23 18.19 -2.69
N GLY A 60 3.08 17.69 -3.61
CA GLY A 60 4.03 16.62 -3.34
C GLY A 60 3.49 15.20 -3.50
N GLU A 61 2.19 15.00 -3.66
CA GLU A 61 1.64 13.69 -4.02
C GLU A 61 1.95 13.34 -5.47
N ARG A 62 2.30 12.08 -5.70
CA ARG A 62 2.63 11.56 -7.03
C ARG A 62 1.39 10.98 -7.69
N LEU A 63 1.18 11.36 -8.93
CA LEU A 63 0.18 10.77 -9.81
C LEU A 63 0.84 9.95 -10.90
N PRO A 64 0.24 8.85 -11.34
CA PRO A 64 0.76 8.08 -12.46
C PRO A 64 0.58 8.85 -13.77
N THR A 65 1.56 8.77 -14.66
CA THR A 65 1.55 9.46 -15.96
C THR A 65 0.86 8.67 -17.06
N ALA A 66 0.51 7.41 -16.79
CA ALA A 66 -0.14 6.52 -17.74
C ALA A 66 -0.92 5.44 -17.00
N PRO A 67 -1.95 4.83 -17.63
CA PRO A 67 -2.73 3.77 -17.01
C PRO A 67 -1.84 2.59 -16.61
N PRO A 68 -2.12 1.94 -15.48
CA PRO A 68 -1.46 0.69 -15.11
C PRO A 68 -1.87 -0.41 -16.10
N PRO A 69 -1.16 -1.54 -16.14
CA PRO A 69 -1.63 -2.70 -16.87
C PRO A 69 -2.96 -3.16 -16.25
N THR A 70 -3.82 -3.74 -17.08
CA THR A 70 -5.06 -4.33 -16.59
C THR A 70 -4.74 -5.45 -15.61
N LEU A 71 -5.20 -5.32 -14.37
CA LEU A 71 -5.11 -6.38 -13.37
C LEU A 71 -6.40 -7.19 -13.39
N SER A 72 -6.26 -8.50 -13.53
CA SER A 72 -7.40 -9.43 -13.45
C SER A 72 -7.88 -9.63 -12.01
N SER A 73 -6.97 -9.50 -11.04
CA SER A 73 -7.23 -9.65 -9.61
C SER A 73 -6.12 -8.98 -8.79
N THR A 74 -6.46 -8.50 -7.60
CA THR A 74 -5.51 -8.04 -6.58
C THR A 74 -5.45 -8.99 -5.38
N ALA A 75 -6.11 -10.14 -5.44
CA ALA A 75 -6.19 -11.10 -4.33
C ALA A 75 -4.82 -11.49 -3.78
N ALA A 76 -3.84 -11.75 -4.66
CA ALA A 76 -2.48 -12.10 -4.23
C ALA A 76 -1.78 -10.95 -3.49
N ALA A 77 -2.00 -9.69 -3.90
CA ALA A 77 -1.46 -8.52 -3.21
C ALA A 77 -2.16 -8.31 -1.85
N VAL A 78 -3.47 -8.53 -1.77
CA VAL A 78 -4.24 -8.50 -0.52
C VAL A 78 -3.74 -9.57 0.44
N ALA A 79 -3.56 -10.80 -0.04
CA ALA A 79 -3.04 -11.92 0.75
C ALA A 79 -1.62 -11.64 1.29
N ALA A 80 -0.73 -11.14 0.43
CA ALA A 80 0.62 -10.77 0.83
C ALA A 80 0.62 -9.68 1.91
N TYR A 81 -0.23 -8.68 1.76
CA TYR A 81 -0.36 -7.60 2.74
C TYR A 81 -0.90 -8.11 4.08
N ALA A 82 -1.91 -9.00 4.08
CA ALA A 82 -2.45 -9.59 5.29
C ALA A 82 -1.41 -10.41 6.07
N GLU A 83 -0.51 -11.10 5.36
CA GLU A 83 0.62 -11.82 5.95
C GLU A 83 1.69 -10.87 6.50
N ALA A 84 1.98 -9.79 5.79
CA ALA A 84 3.03 -8.82 6.13
C ALA A 84 2.83 -8.15 7.50
N ILE A 85 1.57 -8.02 7.95
CA ILE A 85 1.24 -7.48 9.28
C ILE A 85 1.89 -8.31 10.40
N THR A 86 1.96 -9.62 10.24
CA THR A 86 2.58 -10.49 11.25
C THR A 86 4.09 -10.27 11.35
N ASP A 87 4.72 -9.83 10.26
CA ASP A 87 6.16 -9.58 10.18
C ASP A 87 6.51 -8.10 10.44
N GLY A 88 5.51 -7.23 10.61
CA GLY A 88 5.72 -5.79 10.85
C GLY A 88 6.21 -5.01 9.63
N ILE A 89 6.05 -5.56 8.42
CA ILE A 89 6.50 -4.94 7.15
C ILE A 89 5.34 -4.43 6.29
N GLN A 90 4.13 -4.36 6.84
CA GLN A 90 2.92 -4.05 6.10
C GLN A 90 2.96 -2.68 5.41
N ASP A 91 3.53 -1.65 6.05
CA ASP A 91 3.55 -0.31 5.48
C ASP A 91 4.53 -0.21 4.31
N GLU A 92 5.72 -0.79 4.46
CA GLU A 92 6.69 -0.89 3.36
C GLU A 92 6.11 -1.72 2.20
N LEU A 93 5.45 -2.84 2.50
CA LEU A 93 4.85 -3.67 1.46
C LEU A 93 3.69 -2.94 0.76
N ARG A 94 2.83 -2.23 1.48
CA ARG A 94 1.76 -1.41 0.89
C ARG A 94 2.36 -0.40 -0.09
N HIS A 95 3.36 0.35 0.34
CA HIS A 95 4.06 1.31 -0.49
C HIS A 95 4.63 0.66 -1.75
N ARG A 96 5.34 -0.45 -1.63
CA ARG A 96 5.95 -1.17 -2.75
C ARG A 96 4.95 -1.78 -3.73
N LEU A 97 3.81 -2.27 -3.24
CA LEU A 97 2.75 -2.80 -4.10
C LEU A 97 2.12 -1.69 -4.95
N PHE A 98 1.79 -0.55 -4.33
CA PHE A 98 1.29 0.60 -5.07
C PHE A 98 2.32 1.15 -6.07
N ASP A 99 3.59 1.28 -5.67
CA ASP A 99 4.66 1.72 -6.55
C ASP A 99 4.86 0.77 -7.75
N ALA A 100 4.81 -0.54 -7.49
CA ALA A 100 4.91 -1.54 -8.55
C ALA A 100 3.80 -1.40 -9.60
N ILE A 101 2.55 -1.20 -9.18
CA ILE A 101 1.40 -1.07 -10.07
C ILE A 101 1.40 0.30 -10.76
N TRP A 102 1.44 1.39 -9.98
CA TRP A 102 1.12 2.73 -10.47
C TRP A 102 2.32 3.49 -11.03
N VAL A 103 3.53 3.21 -10.55
CA VAL A 103 4.76 3.88 -11.02
C VAL A 103 5.51 3.00 -12.01
N ARG A 104 5.78 1.74 -11.62
CA ARG A 104 6.54 0.81 -12.46
C ARG A 104 5.69 0.04 -13.45
N ARG A 105 4.37 0.19 -13.40
CA ARG A 105 3.40 -0.40 -14.32
C ARG A 105 3.52 -1.92 -14.42
N GLN A 106 3.77 -2.58 -13.28
CA GLN A 106 3.87 -4.02 -13.19
C GLN A 106 2.49 -4.66 -13.05
N ASN A 107 2.27 -5.77 -13.74
CA ASN A 107 1.07 -6.57 -13.54
C ASN A 107 1.28 -7.49 -12.33
N LEU A 108 0.55 -7.23 -11.25
CA LEU A 108 0.61 -8.02 -10.01
C LEU A 108 -0.57 -9.00 -9.87
N SER A 109 -1.22 -9.40 -10.97
CA SER A 109 -2.29 -10.41 -10.93
C SER A 109 -1.78 -11.81 -10.58
N SER A 110 -0.49 -12.04 -10.72
CA SER A 110 0.16 -13.33 -10.43
C SER A 110 0.79 -13.34 -9.04
N ALA A 111 0.62 -14.41 -8.29
CA ALA A 111 1.31 -14.65 -7.03
C ALA A 111 2.84 -14.56 -7.15
N TYR A 112 3.39 -14.96 -8.30
CA TYR A 112 4.84 -14.88 -8.55
C TYR A 112 5.35 -13.45 -8.65
N ASP A 113 4.58 -12.54 -9.25
CA ASP A 113 4.97 -11.15 -9.36
C ASP A 113 4.86 -10.44 -8.00
N VAL A 114 3.83 -10.75 -7.22
CA VAL A 114 3.70 -10.27 -5.83
C VAL A 114 4.86 -10.77 -4.97
N ARG A 115 5.25 -12.04 -5.08
CA ARG A 115 6.41 -12.60 -4.37
C ARG A 115 7.70 -11.86 -4.66
N ARG A 116 7.93 -11.41 -5.90
CA ARG A 116 9.11 -10.60 -6.24
C ARG A 116 9.15 -9.28 -5.46
N VAL A 117 7.98 -8.63 -5.31
CA VAL A 117 7.88 -7.40 -4.50
C VAL A 117 8.20 -7.68 -3.04
N VAL A 118 7.62 -8.73 -2.47
CA VAL A 118 7.89 -9.12 -1.08
C VAL A 118 9.35 -9.50 -0.87
N THR A 119 9.93 -10.30 -1.77
CA THR A 119 11.33 -10.72 -1.68
C THR A 119 12.28 -9.52 -1.67
N ALA A 120 11.99 -8.49 -2.44
CA ALA A 120 12.81 -7.27 -2.46
C ALA A 120 12.84 -6.53 -1.11
N ILE A 121 11.85 -6.75 -0.25
CA ILE A 121 11.80 -6.19 1.12
C ILE A 121 12.47 -7.14 2.10
N THR A 122 12.10 -8.40 2.08
CA THR A 122 12.52 -9.40 3.07
C THR A 122 13.91 -9.95 2.82
N TRP A 123 14.35 -9.91 1.58
CA TRP A 123 15.66 -10.35 1.13
C TRP A 123 16.25 -9.29 0.18
N PRO A 124 16.78 -8.19 0.71
CA PRO A 124 17.48 -7.23 -0.14
C PRO A 124 18.60 -7.97 -0.89
N ALA A 125 18.73 -7.70 -2.19
CA ALA A 125 19.67 -8.40 -3.07
C ALA A 125 21.03 -8.56 -2.37
N PRO A 126 21.56 -9.78 -2.29
CA PRO A 126 22.86 -9.98 -1.69
C PRO A 126 23.88 -9.13 -2.45
N PRO A 127 24.88 -8.56 -1.78
CA PRO A 127 25.93 -7.85 -2.46
C PRO A 127 26.52 -8.74 -3.56
N ILE A 128 26.87 -8.17 -4.70
CA ILE A 128 27.27 -8.83 -5.96
C ILE A 128 28.29 -9.99 -5.77
N TYR A 129 28.95 -10.04 -4.62
CA TYR A 129 29.92 -11.07 -4.24
C TYR A 129 29.33 -12.44 -3.85
N PHE A 130 28.02 -12.57 -3.73
CA PHE A 130 27.38 -13.85 -3.37
C PHE A 130 27.46 -14.93 -4.46
N HIS A 131 27.89 -14.57 -5.68
CA HIS A 131 28.16 -15.55 -6.73
C HIS A 131 29.47 -16.35 -6.54
N LEU A 132 30.29 -15.92 -5.60
CA LEU A 132 31.46 -16.71 -5.14
C LEU A 132 31.06 -17.30 -3.78
N ALA A 133 30.23 -18.33 -3.83
CA ALA A 133 29.77 -19.06 -2.67
C ALA A 133 30.95 -19.38 -1.74
N SER A 134 31.07 -18.65 -0.65
CA SER A 134 31.82 -19.12 0.48
C SER A 134 31.03 -20.28 1.08
N PRO A 135 31.54 -21.50 1.09
CA PRO A 135 30.86 -22.67 1.64
C PRO A 135 30.57 -22.53 3.15
N ASP A 136 31.12 -21.50 3.78
CA ASP A 136 31.08 -21.29 5.23
C ASP A 136 30.00 -20.30 5.71
N LEU A 137 29.21 -19.71 4.81
CA LEU A 137 28.03 -18.93 5.23
C LEU A 137 26.85 -19.90 5.36
N PRO A 138 26.42 -20.23 6.59
CA PRO A 138 25.17 -20.93 6.77
C PRO A 138 24.08 -20.03 6.20
N PRO A 139 23.24 -20.51 5.27
CA PRO A 139 22.12 -19.71 4.83
C PRO A 139 21.30 -19.39 6.08
N PRO A 140 21.09 -18.12 6.40
CA PRO A 140 20.42 -17.69 7.64
C PRO A 140 19.00 -18.25 7.76
N LEU A 141 18.52 -18.90 6.71
CA LEU A 141 17.22 -19.52 6.62
C LEU A 141 17.16 -20.96 7.16
N LEU A 142 18.26 -21.70 7.16
CA LEU A 142 18.24 -23.12 7.56
C LEU A 142 18.18 -23.35 9.07
N HIS A 143 18.34 -22.29 9.86
CA HIS A 143 18.34 -22.40 11.32
C HIS A 143 17.12 -21.71 11.97
N ASP A 144 16.17 -21.16 11.18
CA ASP A 144 14.93 -20.65 11.74
C ASP A 144 14.01 -21.83 12.06
N PRO A 145 13.61 -22.02 13.31
CA PRO A 145 12.75 -23.13 13.71
C PRO A 145 11.32 -23.02 13.16
N ASP A 146 10.94 -21.86 12.62
CA ASP A 146 9.62 -21.62 12.04
C ASP A 146 9.67 -21.74 10.50
N PRO A 147 9.15 -22.85 9.93
CA PRO A 147 9.12 -23.03 8.48
C PRO A 147 8.30 -21.96 7.74
N VAL A 148 7.28 -21.38 8.38
CA VAL A 148 6.49 -20.29 7.81
C VAL A 148 7.36 -19.06 7.64
N ARG A 149 8.22 -18.77 8.61
CA ARG A 149 9.15 -17.64 8.54
C ARG A 149 10.19 -17.81 7.44
N ILE A 150 10.68 -19.04 7.23
CA ILE A 150 11.58 -19.36 6.11
C ILE A 150 10.89 -19.06 4.77
N VAL A 151 9.68 -19.57 4.59
CA VAL A 151 8.90 -19.37 3.36
C VAL A 151 8.61 -17.89 3.12
N ARG A 152 8.27 -17.13 4.16
CA ARG A 152 8.03 -15.68 4.06
C ARG A 152 9.27 -14.92 3.62
N ARG A 153 10.43 -15.19 4.21
CA ARG A 153 11.71 -14.55 3.84
C ARG A 153 12.11 -14.82 2.40
N SER A 154 11.72 -15.97 1.85
CA SER A 154 11.94 -16.28 0.43
C SER A 154 10.85 -15.74 -0.51
N GLY A 155 10.05 -14.77 -0.05
CA GLY A 155 8.95 -14.17 -0.82
C GLY A 155 7.70 -15.01 -0.90
N GLY A 156 7.64 -16.10 -0.17
CA GLY A 156 6.49 -17.02 -0.12
C GLY A 156 5.35 -16.54 0.76
N THR A 157 5.00 -15.26 0.72
CA THR A 157 3.88 -14.71 1.50
C THR A 157 2.50 -15.06 0.95
N VAL A 158 2.47 -15.69 -0.21
CA VAL A 158 1.23 -16.15 -0.83
C VAL A 158 1.42 -17.55 -1.38
N THR A 159 0.36 -18.34 -1.40
CA THR A 159 0.31 -19.64 -2.05
C THR A 159 0.42 -19.49 -3.57
N PRO A 160 0.74 -20.55 -4.33
CA PRO A 160 0.83 -20.46 -5.80
C PRO A 160 -0.46 -20.00 -6.48
N ASP A 161 -1.61 -20.26 -5.89
CA ASP A 161 -2.94 -19.81 -6.34
C ASP A 161 -3.31 -18.39 -5.86
N GLY A 162 -2.41 -17.72 -5.11
CA GLY A 162 -2.55 -16.33 -4.71
C GLY A 162 -3.20 -16.12 -3.34
N GLY A 163 -3.55 -17.19 -2.62
CA GLY A 163 -4.12 -17.09 -1.28
C GLY A 163 -3.08 -16.83 -0.18
N PRO A 164 -3.51 -16.53 1.06
CA PRO A 164 -2.62 -16.40 2.20
C PRO A 164 -1.97 -17.74 2.59
N LEU A 165 -0.78 -17.69 3.19
CA LEU A 165 -0.07 -18.88 3.67
C LEU A 165 -0.60 -19.38 5.00
N THR A 166 -1.01 -18.47 5.88
CA THR A 166 -1.38 -18.80 7.25
C THR A 166 -2.89 -18.69 7.48
N SER A 167 -3.40 -19.44 8.44
CA SER A 167 -4.79 -19.30 8.88
C SER A 167 -5.10 -17.89 9.42
N THR A 168 -4.08 -17.20 9.96
CA THR A 168 -4.21 -15.82 10.43
C THR A 168 -4.35 -14.85 9.27
N GLY A 169 -3.52 -14.97 8.23
CA GLY A 169 -3.64 -14.18 7.00
C GLY A 169 -4.99 -14.41 6.31
N TYR A 170 -5.41 -15.68 6.21
CA TYR A 170 -6.70 -16.03 5.64
C TYR A 170 -7.88 -15.38 6.39
N ARG A 171 -7.85 -15.45 7.73
CA ARG A 171 -8.87 -14.83 8.58
C ARG A 171 -8.91 -13.32 8.38
N ARG A 172 -7.76 -12.64 8.35
CA ARG A 172 -7.69 -11.19 8.08
C ARG A 172 -8.32 -10.81 6.75
N CYS A 173 -7.94 -11.49 5.67
CA CYS A 173 -8.52 -11.21 4.35
C CYS A 173 -10.04 -11.33 4.37
N ARG A 174 -10.56 -12.42 4.94
CA ARG A 174 -12.00 -12.66 5.06
C ARG A 174 -12.67 -11.60 5.92
N ASP A 175 -12.17 -11.34 7.11
CA ASP A 175 -12.78 -10.42 8.08
C ASP A 175 -12.79 -8.98 7.51
N TRP A 176 -11.72 -8.56 6.80
CA TRP A 176 -11.70 -7.25 6.15
C TRP A 176 -12.70 -7.16 5.00
N GLN A 177 -12.78 -8.21 4.19
CA GLN A 177 -13.72 -8.24 3.07
C GLN A 177 -15.18 -8.23 3.57
N GLU A 178 -15.51 -9.01 4.60
CA GLU A 178 -16.83 -9.04 5.23
C GLU A 178 -17.19 -7.66 5.80
N GLN A 179 -16.31 -7.05 6.60
CA GLN A 179 -16.53 -5.73 7.19
C GLN A 179 -16.67 -4.63 6.12
N TRP A 180 -15.89 -4.69 5.02
CA TRP A 180 -16.02 -3.75 3.92
C TRP A 180 -17.37 -3.89 3.20
N LEU A 181 -17.86 -5.12 3.04
CA LEU A 181 -19.17 -5.40 2.43
C LEU A 181 -20.34 -4.93 3.32
N GLU A 182 -20.15 -4.81 4.62
CA GLU A 182 -21.13 -4.26 5.55
C GLU A 182 -21.21 -2.72 5.52
N LEU A 183 -20.23 -2.04 4.92
CA LEU A 183 -20.26 -0.58 4.79
C LEU A 183 -21.45 -0.14 3.92
N PRO A 184 -22.00 1.07 4.17
CA PRO A 184 -23.14 1.58 3.41
C PRO A 184 -22.91 1.67 1.90
N ARG A 185 -21.64 1.79 1.48
CA ARG A 185 -21.22 1.87 0.09
C ARG A 185 -19.88 1.16 -0.10
N GLN A 186 -19.80 0.24 -1.05
CA GLN A 186 -18.59 -0.51 -1.39
C GLN A 186 -17.74 0.26 -2.43
N VAL A 187 -17.24 1.42 -2.02
CA VAL A 187 -16.36 2.29 -2.84
C VAL A 187 -15.04 2.48 -2.11
N THR A 188 -13.95 2.27 -2.80
CA THR A 188 -12.59 2.46 -2.26
C THR A 188 -11.97 3.78 -2.74
N PRO A 189 -11.14 4.44 -1.90
CA PRO A 189 -10.90 4.12 -0.50
C PRO A 189 -12.14 4.36 0.36
N ALA A 190 -12.39 3.49 1.36
CA ALA A 190 -13.34 3.80 2.41
C ALA A 190 -12.55 4.13 3.69
N VAL A 191 -12.80 5.30 4.25
CA VAL A 191 -12.09 5.82 5.41
C VAL A 191 -13.08 5.94 6.58
N ILE A 192 -12.78 5.27 7.67
CA ILE A 192 -13.51 5.45 8.92
C ILE A 192 -12.71 6.42 9.77
N GLY A 193 -13.28 7.61 9.98
CA GLY A 193 -12.70 8.66 10.79
C GLY A 193 -12.63 8.31 12.27
N PRO A 194 -11.95 9.13 13.08
CA PRO A 194 -11.83 8.92 14.53
C PRO A 194 -13.17 8.97 15.27
N ASP A 195 -14.16 9.61 14.67
CA ASP A 195 -15.54 9.73 15.17
C ASP A 195 -16.44 8.55 14.73
N GLY A 196 -15.88 7.60 13.98
CA GLY A 196 -16.60 6.46 13.42
C GLY A 196 -17.36 6.76 12.13
N THR A 197 -17.30 8.01 11.62
CA THR A 197 -17.95 8.37 10.36
C THR A 197 -17.25 7.71 9.16
N VAL A 198 -18.05 7.16 8.25
CA VAL A 198 -17.55 6.49 7.02
C VAL A 198 -17.56 7.46 5.85
N HIS A 199 -16.41 7.65 5.24
CA HIS A 199 -16.21 8.46 4.04
C HIS A 199 -15.68 7.57 2.91
N VAL A 200 -16.21 7.69 1.68
CA VAL A 200 -15.83 6.78 0.58
C VAL A 200 -15.36 7.55 -0.66
N GLY A 201 -14.49 6.95 -1.45
CA GLY A 201 -13.95 7.53 -2.69
C GLY A 201 -13.27 8.89 -2.44
N ALA A 202 -13.68 9.90 -3.18
CA ALA A 202 -13.19 11.27 -3.04
C ALA A 202 -13.38 11.84 -1.62
N ASP A 203 -14.50 11.54 -0.96
CA ASP A 203 -14.74 12.01 0.41
C ASP A 203 -13.81 11.35 1.42
N GLY A 204 -13.43 10.08 1.18
CA GLY A 204 -12.38 9.40 1.96
C GLY A 204 -11.03 10.12 1.86
N LEU A 205 -10.64 10.55 0.66
CA LEU A 205 -9.41 11.34 0.48
C LEU A 205 -9.53 12.72 1.16
N ARG A 206 -10.67 13.40 1.06
CA ARG A 206 -10.88 14.68 1.76
C ARG A 206 -10.80 14.53 3.28
N CYS A 207 -11.34 13.44 3.82
CA CYS A 207 -11.23 13.12 5.24
C CYS A 207 -9.77 12.98 5.68
N LEU A 208 -8.94 12.21 4.95
CA LEU A 208 -7.50 12.08 5.24
C LEU A 208 -6.79 13.43 5.16
N ALA A 209 -7.08 14.26 4.14
CA ALA A 209 -6.51 15.60 4.01
C ALA A 209 -6.90 16.52 5.19
N ALA A 210 -8.13 16.45 5.67
CA ALA A 210 -8.59 17.22 6.84
C ALA A 210 -7.86 16.79 8.12
N ILE A 211 -7.62 15.48 8.30
CA ILE A 211 -6.84 14.94 9.41
C ILE A 211 -5.38 15.44 9.33
N MET A 212 -4.76 15.44 8.16
CA MET A 212 -3.41 15.99 7.94
C MET A 212 -3.35 17.48 8.27
N ALA A 213 -4.35 18.25 7.85
CA ALA A 213 -4.42 19.70 8.13
C ALA A 213 -4.53 19.98 9.64
N THR A 214 -5.40 19.25 10.33
CA THR A 214 -5.61 19.40 11.79
C THR A 214 -4.36 19.04 12.57
N ALA A 215 -3.60 18.07 12.10
CA ALA A 215 -2.35 17.62 12.71
C ALA A 215 -1.14 18.52 12.37
N GLY A 216 -1.30 19.56 11.55
CA GLY A 216 -0.21 20.37 11.04
C GLY A 216 0.73 19.60 10.09
N ALA A 217 0.27 18.48 9.58
CA ALA A 217 1.03 17.54 8.77
C ALA A 217 0.87 17.77 7.24
N LEU A 218 0.23 18.85 6.81
CA LEU A 218 0.18 19.16 5.38
C LEU A 218 1.58 19.49 4.87
N PRO A 219 2.01 18.95 3.70
CA PRO A 219 3.27 19.32 3.09
C PRO A 219 3.27 20.84 2.88
N GLY A 220 4.25 21.52 3.49
CA GLY A 220 4.34 22.97 3.44
C GLY A 220 4.39 23.45 1.98
N ARG A 221 3.61 24.46 1.64
CA ARG A 221 3.94 25.26 0.46
C ARG A 221 5.33 25.82 0.74
N GLU A 222 6.33 25.41 -0.03
CA GLU A 222 7.61 26.09 -0.05
C GLU A 222 7.32 27.60 -0.16
N ARG A 223 7.67 28.36 0.88
CA ARG A 223 7.65 29.81 0.77
C ARG A 223 8.66 30.14 -0.31
N VAL A 224 8.16 30.50 -1.48
CA VAL A 224 8.99 31.16 -2.49
C VAL A 224 9.54 32.39 -1.79
N VAL A 225 10.78 32.28 -1.34
CA VAL A 225 11.54 33.44 -0.83
C VAL A 225 11.70 34.35 -2.03
N GLN A 226 10.90 35.41 -2.09
CA GLN A 226 11.11 36.46 -3.07
C GLN A 226 12.51 37.03 -2.82
N PRO A 227 13.37 37.07 -3.83
CA PRO A 227 14.66 37.76 -3.70
C PRO A 227 14.37 39.22 -3.31
N GLY A 228 14.92 39.61 -2.17
CA GLY A 228 14.82 40.99 -1.69
C GLY A 228 15.32 41.94 -2.76
N PRO A 229 14.82 43.22 -2.80
CA PRO A 229 15.25 44.21 -3.74
C PRO A 229 16.75 44.43 -3.62
N ALA A 230 17.46 44.33 -4.76
CA ALA A 230 18.85 44.67 -4.83
C ALA A 230 19.03 46.12 -4.37
N LEU A 231 19.80 46.30 -3.27
CA LEU A 231 20.27 47.63 -2.85
C LEU A 231 21.25 48.12 -3.91
N GLY A 232 20.82 49.15 -4.65
CA GLY A 232 21.66 49.93 -5.54
C GLY A 232 22.57 50.93 -4.78
#